data_aba23a796dbc8c199e1d3a56d80bce48
#
_entry.id   aba23a796dbc8c199e1d3a56d80bce48
#
_cell.length_a   1.000
_cell.length_b   1.000
_cell.length_c   1.000
_cell.angle_alpha   90.00
_cell.angle_beta   90.00
_cell.angle_gamma   90.00
#
_symmetry.space_group_name_H-M   'P 1'
#
loop_
_entity.id
_entity.type
_entity.pdbx_description
1 polymer ?
#
loop_
_entity_poly.entity_id
_entity_poly.type
_entity_poly.pdbx_seq_one_letter_code
_entity_poly.pdbx_strand_id
1 'polypeptide(L)'
;MPIGTVFSRRRSTVFVFWLLASLTLLASASAQANTILVMGDSLSAAYGVETETAWVNLLRQRLDKQDTGDWQVVNASISGETTDGGARRLPDLLDKYQPDIVILELGGNDGLRGFQPTVIRDNLSAMIEASQEAGARVLLVGMQIPPNYGPQYTRLFAELYPELSDRYDTALVPFFLDGIYNQDSMMQGDGIHPTGEAQPQLLENVWPHLRPLLEQNLAKGQP
;
A
#
# COMPACT_ATOMS: atom_id res chain seq x y z
N MET A 1 -37.11 -60.53 -76.64
CA MET A 1 -35.87 -59.84 -76.39
C MET A 1 -36.18 -58.50 -75.74
N PRO A 2 -35.93 -58.28 -74.47
CA PRO A 2 -35.80 -56.90 -74.04
C PRO A 2 -34.45 -56.66 -73.35
N ILE A 3 -33.93 -55.49 -73.63
CA ILE A 3 -32.65 -54.92 -73.29
C ILE A 3 -32.78 -54.39 -71.83
N GLY A 4 -32.00 -54.91 -70.94
CA GLY A 4 -31.93 -54.41 -69.55
C GLY A 4 -31.03 -53.20 -69.40
N THR A 5 -31.57 -52.11 -68.92
CA THR A 5 -30.86 -50.89 -68.57
C THR A 5 -30.34 -50.96 -67.16
N VAL A 6 -29.03 -50.96 -66.99
CA VAL A 6 -28.37 -50.90 -65.69
C VAL A 6 -28.30 -49.46 -65.22
N PHE A 7 -29.00 -49.11 -64.16
CA PHE A 7 -28.91 -47.83 -63.46
C PHE A 7 -27.76 -47.87 -62.44
N SER A 8 -26.67 -47.19 -62.75
CA SER A 8 -25.58 -46.92 -61.83
C SER A 8 -25.99 -45.84 -60.82
N ARG A 9 -26.16 -46.23 -59.57
CA ARG A 9 -26.33 -45.29 -58.47
C ARG A 9 -25.00 -44.73 -58.04
N ARG A 10 -24.69 -43.47 -58.46
CA ARG A 10 -23.60 -42.69 -57.86
C ARG A 10 -23.96 -42.35 -56.41
N ARG A 11 -23.23 -42.92 -55.47
CA ARG A 11 -23.24 -42.49 -54.08
C ARG A 11 -22.44 -41.19 -53.95
N SER A 12 -23.14 -40.07 -53.81
CA SER A 12 -22.52 -38.79 -53.46
C SER A 12 -22.17 -38.85 -51.97
N THR A 13 -20.88 -38.97 -51.72
CA THR A 13 -20.35 -38.82 -50.34
C THR A 13 -20.26 -37.34 -50.03
N VAL A 14 -21.21 -36.85 -49.23
CA VAL A 14 -21.19 -35.49 -48.69
C VAL A 14 -20.19 -35.50 -47.56
N PHE A 15 -19.02 -34.94 -47.80
CA PHE A 15 -18.07 -34.62 -46.76
C PHE A 15 -18.60 -33.41 -45.99
N VAL A 16 -19.17 -33.65 -44.81
CA VAL A 16 -19.49 -32.60 -43.87
C VAL A 16 -18.21 -32.23 -43.13
N PHE A 17 -17.58 -31.16 -43.59
CA PHE A 17 -16.49 -30.51 -42.85
C PHE A 17 -17.09 -29.85 -41.61
N TRP A 18 -16.96 -30.51 -40.43
CA TRP A 18 -17.16 -29.90 -39.16
C TRP A 18 -16.00 -28.94 -38.91
N LEU A 19 -16.22 -27.66 -39.21
CA LEU A 19 -15.34 -26.57 -38.76
C LEU A 19 -15.59 -26.40 -37.28
N LEU A 20 -14.79 -27.06 -36.44
CA LEU A 20 -14.66 -26.78 -35.02
C LEU A 20 -14.00 -25.41 -34.87
N ALA A 21 -14.81 -24.37 -34.87
CA ALA A 21 -14.40 -23.06 -34.43
C ALA A 21 -14.14 -23.17 -32.91
N SER A 22 -12.89 -23.46 -32.56
CA SER A 22 -12.38 -23.30 -31.20
C SER A 22 -12.40 -21.82 -30.88
N LEU A 23 -13.52 -21.37 -30.29
CA LEU A 23 -13.65 -20.04 -29.71
C LEU A 23 -12.79 -20.05 -28.44
N THR A 24 -11.50 -19.79 -28.56
CA THR A 24 -10.64 -19.46 -27.43
C THR A 24 -11.17 -18.14 -26.89
N LEU A 25 -12.02 -18.22 -25.84
CA LEU A 25 -12.26 -17.08 -24.95
C LEU A 25 -10.91 -16.74 -24.32
N LEU A 26 -10.21 -15.80 -24.94
CA LEU A 26 -9.19 -15.02 -24.26
C LEU A 26 -9.94 -14.24 -23.17
N ALA A 27 -10.06 -14.83 -22.00
CA ALA A 27 -10.37 -14.07 -20.81
C ALA A 27 -9.24 -13.05 -20.68
N SER A 28 -9.50 -11.82 -21.16
CA SER A 28 -8.67 -10.68 -20.82
C SER A 28 -8.74 -10.57 -19.31
N ALA A 29 -7.78 -11.15 -18.61
CA ALA A 29 -7.55 -10.80 -17.21
C ALA A 29 -7.31 -9.30 -17.24
N SER A 30 -8.31 -8.52 -16.85
CA SER A 30 -8.08 -7.11 -16.53
C SER A 30 -6.94 -7.13 -15.53
N ALA A 31 -5.77 -6.64 -15.94
CA ALA A 31 -4.70 -6.38 -15.00
C ALA A 31 -5.28 -5.41 -13.97
N GLN A 32 -5.62 -5.93 -12.79
CA GLN A 32 -6.09 -5.10 -11.69
C GLN A 32 -4.90 -4.25 -11.28
N ALA A 33 -5.07 -2.92 -11.24
CA ALA A 33 -4.02 -2.03 -10.76
C ALA A 33 -3.60 -2.45 -9.36
N ASN A 34 -2.30 -2.52 -9.12
CA ASN A 34 -1.78 -2.80 -7.79
C ASN A 34 -2.23 -1.69 -6.82
N THR A 35 -2.51 -2.03 -5.58
CA THR A 35 -3.06 -1.08 -4.61
C THR A 35 -2.10 -0.84 -3.45
N ILE A 36 -1.84 0.44 -3.16
CA ILE A 36 -1.18 0.90 -1.95
C ILE A 36 -2.25 1.46 -1.02
N LEU A 37 -2.38 0.89 0.17
CA LEU A 37 -3.22 1.43 1.24
C LEU A 37 -2.34 2.21 2.21
N VAL A 38 -2.62 3.51 2.37
CA VAL A 38 -1.98 4.35 3.41
C VAL A 38 -2.90 4.38 4.62
N MET A 39 -2.41 3.82 5.72
CA MET A 39 -3.07 3.78 7.02
C MET A 39 -2.28 4.66 7.98
N GLY A 40 -2.70 5.92 8.12
CA GLY A 40 -1.97 6.93 8.87
C GLY A 40 -2.88 7.83 9.70
N ASP A 41 -2.25 8.84 10.29
CA ASP A 41 -2.93 9.85 11.10
C ASP A 41 -2.99 11.22 10.40
N SER A 42 -2.87 12.31 11.15
CA SER A 42 -2.92 13.68 10.63
C SER A 42 -1.81 14.00 9.64
N LEU A 43 -0.64 13.37 9.77
CA LEU A 43 0.51 13.61 8.90
C LEU A 43 0.25 13.09 7.47
N SER A 44 -0.54 12.05 7.34
CA SER A 44 -0.95 11.48 6.05
C SER A 44 -2.33 11.93 5.59
N ALA A 45 -3.18 12.48 6.51
CA ALA A 45 -4.50 13.00 6.20
C ALA A 45 -4.52 14.46 5.70
N ALA A 46 -3.36 15.03 5.40
CA ALA A 46 -3.19 16.42 4.93
C ALA A 46 -3.70 17.49 5.93
N TYR A 47 -3.49 17.26 7.25
CA TYR A 47 -3.93 18.23 8.25
C TYR A 47 -3.20 19.57 8.09
N GLY A 48 -3.99 20.65 7.89
CA GLY A 48 -3.47 22.03 7.77
C GLY A 48 -2.71 22.31 6.48
N VAL A 49 -2.78 21.43 5.47
CA VAL A 49 -2.17 21.62 4.15
C VAL A 49 -3.18 21.30 3.05
N GLU A 50 -2.96 21.89 1.87
CA GLU A 50 -3.78 21.59 0.69
C GLU A 50 -3.59 20.13 0.27
N THR A 51 -4.69 19.42 0.02
CA THR A 51 -4.67 18.00 -0.31
C THR A 51 -3.80 17.69 -1.53
N GLU A 52 -3.80 18.57 -2.53
CA GLU A 52 -3.06 18.45 -3.79
C GLU A 52 -1.54 18.43 -3.57
N THR A 53 -1.07 19.12 -2.54
CA THR A 53 0.35 19.24 -2.17
C THR A 53 0.76 18.29 -1.07
N ALA A 54 -0.18 17.57 -0.43
CA ALA A 54 0.12 16.60 0.60
C ALA A 54 0.95 15.42 0.06
N TRP A 55 1.83 14.85 0.88
CA TRP A 55 2.80 13.84 0.47
C TRP A 55 2.15 12.60 -0.19
N VAL A 56 0.97 12.17 0.27
CA VAL A 56 0.24 11.04 -0.34
C VAL A 56 -0.21 11.37 -1.75
N ASN A 57 -0.62 12.61 -2.01
CA ASN A 57 -0.97 13.02 -3.37
C ASN A 57 0.26 13.21 -4.26
N LEU A 58 1.36 13.70 -3.69
CA LEU A 58 2.66 13.74 -4.39
C LEU A 58 3.16 12.32 -4.72
N LEU A 59 2.89 11.33 -3.86
CA LEU A 59 3.16 9.92 -4.15
C LEU A 59 2.36 9.44 -5.38
N ARG A 60 1.05 9.73 -5.46
CA ARG A 60 0.24 9.41 -6.65
C ARG A 60 0.85 10.00 -7.92
N GLN A 61 1.15 11.30 -7.88
CA GLN A 61 1.75 11.99 -9.02
C GLN A 61 3.12 11.43 -9.42
N ARG A 62 3.90 10.92 -8.46
CA ARG A 62 5.19 10.27 -8.72
C ARG A 62 5.00 8.93 -9.40
N LEU A 63 4.07 8.12 -8.91
CA LEU A 63 3.76 6.81 -9.49
C LEU A 63 3.24 6.94 -10.93
N ASP A 64 2.36 7.90 -11.20
CA ASP A 64 1.85 8.19 -12.55
C ASP A 64 2.94 8.58 -13.56
N LYS A 65 4.08 9.09 -13.09
CA LYS A 65 5.20 9.56 -13.94
C LYS A 65 6.32 8.54 -14.09
N GLN A 66 6.33 7.50 -13.27
CA GLN A 66 7.40 6.51 -13.24
C GLN A 66 6.92 5.18 -13.82
N ASP A 67 7.83 4.47 -14.47
CA ASP A 67 7.58 3.12 -15.00
C ASP A 67 7.70 2.08 -13.85
N THR A 68 6.83 2.22 -12.84
CA THR A 68 6.76 1.33 -11.68
C THR A 68 5.55 0.40 -11.72
N GLY A 69 4.84 0.35 -12.84
CA GLY A 69 3.57 -0.35 -12.98
C GLY A 69 2.36 0.53 -12.67
N ASP A 70 1.18 -0.03 -12.85
CA ASP A 70 -0.09 0.67 -12.59
C ASP A 70 -0.46 0.53 -11.10
N TRP A 71 -0.43 1.65 -10.36
CA TRP A 71 -0.64 1.70 -8.93
C TRP A 71 -1.79 2.64 -8.55
N GLN A 72 -2.75 2.11 -7.80
CA GLN A 72 -3.75 2.91 -7.12
C GLN A 72 -3.31 3.20 -5.67
N VAL A 73 -3.38 4.46 -5.24
CA VAL A 73 -3.11 4.85 -3.84
C VAL A 73 -4.41 5.19 -3.14
N VAL A 74 -4.77 4.38 -2.15
CA VAL A 74 -5.92 4.60 -1.27
C VAL A 74 -5.41 5.22 0.04
N ASN A 75 -5.81 6.46 0.32
CA ASN A 75 -5.50 7.10 1.59
C ASN A 75 -6.66 6.91 2.57
N ALA A 76 -6.46 6.07 3.58
CA ALA A 76 -7.41 5.79 4.65
C ALA A 76 -7.01 6.45 5.99
N SER A 77 -6.11 7.44 5.94
CA SER A 77 -5.61 8.15 7.11
C SER A 77 -6.69 9.04 7.75
N ILE A 78 -6.69 9.12 9.07
CA ILE A 78 -7.63 9.95 9.84
C ILE A 78 -6.85 10.78 10.86
N SER A 79 -7.04 12.10 10.86
CA SER A 79 -6.40 12.97 11.84
C SER A 79 -6.73 12.57 13.29
N GLY A 80 -5.69 12.47 14.12
CA GLY A 80 -5.82 12.06 15.52
C GLY A 80 -5.95 10.54 15.74
N GLU A 81 -5.82 9.74 14.68
CA GLU A 81 -5.90 8.27 14.76
C GLU A 81 -4.80 7.71 15.67
N THR A 82 -5.15 6.69 16.44
CA THR A 82 -4.23 5.93 17.28
C THR A 82 -4.02 4.53 16.72
N THR A 83 -3.01 3.83 17.23
CA THR A 83 -2.77 2.43 16.84
C THR A 83 -3.97 1.52 17.16
N ASP A 84 -4.69 1.77 18.26
CA ASP A 84 -5.91 1.03 18.60
C ASP A 84 -7.06 1.30 17.62
N GLY A 85 -7.28 2.56 17.23
CA GLY A 85 -8.27 2.91 16.21
C GLY A 85 -7.93 2.30 14.85
N GLY A 86 -6.66 2.38 14.47
CA GLY A 86 -6.13 1.77 13.26
C GLY A 86 -6.34 0.26 13.22
N ALA A 87 -5.98 -0.46 14.30
CA ALA A 87 -6.13 -1.90 14.38
C ALA A 87 -7.59 -2.37 14.24
N ARG A 88 -8.55 -1.58 14.73
CA ARG A 88 -9.98 -1.90 14.56
C ARG A 88 -10.50 -1.69 13.15
N ARG A 89 -9.94 -0.72 12.41
CA ARG A 89 -10.42 -0.36 11.06
C ARG A 89 -9.74 -1.13 9.95
N LEU A 90 -8.51 -1.57 10.17
CA LEU A 90 -7.68 -2.17 9.14
C LEU A 90 -8.28 -3.42 8.49
N PRO A 91 -8.90 -4.38 9.23
CA PRO A 91 -9.49 -5.57 8.62
C PRO A 91 -10.50 -5.26 7.51
N ASP A 92 -11.44 -4.35 7.75
CA ASP A 92 -12.45 -3.94 6.77
C ASP A 92 -11.81 -3.27 5.54
N LEU A 93 -10.70 -2.54 5.73
CA LEU A 93 -9.97 -1.89 4.65
C LEU A 93 -9.17 -2.90 3.81
N LEU A 94 -8.58 -3.91 4.45
CA LEU A 94 -7.91 -5.01 3.76
C LEU A 94 -8.89 -5.81 2.90
N ASP A 95 -10.04 -6.16 3.44
CA ASP A 95 -11.11 -6.87 2.71
C ASP A 95 -11.62 -6.05 1.52
N LYS A 96 -11.80 -4.75 1.72
CA LYS A 96 -12.37 -3.86 0.71
C LYS A 96 -11.42 -3.57 -0.43
N TYR A 97 -10.15 -3.30 -0.12
CA TYR A 97 -9.19 -2.78 -1.10
C TYR A 97 -8.18 -3.81 -1.57
N GLN A 98 -8.03 -4.94 -0.86
CA GLN A 98 -7.08 -6.02 -1.17
C GLN A 98 -5.70 -5.49 -1.58
N PRO A 99 -5.06 -4.67 -0.72
CA PRO A 99 -3.86 -3.97 -1.09
C PRO A 99 -2.65 -4.90 -1.26
N ASP A 100 -1.78 -4.57 -2.20
CA ASP A 100 -0.47 -5.21 -2.38
C ASP A 100 0.58 -4.68 -1.41
N ILE A 101 0.41 -3.41 -1.00
CA ILE A 101 1.27 -2.73 -0.04
C ILE A 101 0.41 -1.95 0.95
N VAL A 102 0.71 -2.11 2.25
CA VAL A 102 0.16 -1.28 3.31
C VAL A 102 1.28 -0.40 3.87
N ILE A 103 1.07 0.91 3.85
CA ILE A 103 1.95 1.88 4.53
C ILE A 103 1.31 2.17 5.88
N LEU A 104 1.95 1.73 6.97
CA LEU A 104 1.51 1.97 8.36
C LEU A 104 2.26 3.17 8.94
N GLU A 105 1.57 4.31 9.02
CA GLU A 105 2.07 5.57 9.58
C GLU A 105 1.22 5.93 10.80
N LEU A 106 1.37 5.20 11.90
CA LEU A 106 0.62 5.34 13.14
C LEU A 106 1.52 5.20 14.37
N GLY A 107 1.04 5.71 15.50
CA GLY A 107 1.69 5.65 16.80
C GLY A 107 2.10 7.04 17.32
N GLY A 108 2.22 8.05 16.47
CA GLY A 108 2.52 9.42 16.86
C GLY A 108 1.54 9.93 17.92
N ASN A 109 0.24 9.77 17.68
CA ASN A 109 -0.81 10.18 18.63
C ASN A 109 -0.79 9.41 19.94
N ASP A 110 -0.47 8.11 19.90
CA ASP A 110 -0.30 7.29 21.11
C ASP A 110 0.88 7.79 21.93
N GLY A 111 2.02 8.04 21.29
CA GLY A 111 3.21 8.58 21.93
C GLY A 111 2.98 9.94 22.59
N LEU A 112 2.33 10.87 21.87
CA LEU A 112 1.98 12.19 22.38
C LEU A 112 0.98 12.16 23.55
N ARG A 113 0.14 11.11 23.64
CA ARG A 113 -0.79 10.87 24.75
C ARG A 113 -0.17 10.06 25.89
N GLY A 114 1.09 9.65 25.77
CA GLY A 114 1.82 8.89 26.77
C GLY A 114 1.33 7.45 26.95
N PHE A 115 0.79 6.83 25.88
CA PHE A 115 0.36 5.43 25.94
C PHE A 115 1.57 4.50 26.15
N GLN A 116 1.33 3.39 26.82
CA GLN A 116 2.38 2.41 27.11
C GLN A 116 2.98 1.89 25.79
N PRO A 117 4.31 1.89 25.61
CA PRO A 117 4.95 1.37 24.41
C PRO A 117 4.55 -0.07 24.08
N THR A 118 4.25 -0.90 25.07
CA THR A 118 3.75 -2.27 24.88
C THR A 118 2.41 -2.32 24.18
N VAL A 119 1.47 -1.42 24.51
CA VAL A 119 0.16 -1.34 23.84
C VAL A 119 0.31 -0.91 22.39
N ILE A 120 1.18 0.08 22.12
CA ILE A 120 1.48 0.54 20.77
C ILE A 120 2.09 -0.60 19.96
N ARG A 121 3.06 -1.33 20.54
CA ARG A 121 3.68 -2.50 19.93
C ARG A 121 2.65 -3.55 19.53
N ASP A 122 1.78 -3.93 20.47
CA ASP A 122 0.80 -4.99 20.26
C ASP A 122 -0.18 -4.62 19.15
N ASN A 123 -0.65 -3.37 19.12
CA ASN A 123 -1.52 -2.88 18.04
C ASN A 123 -0.83 -2.83 16.68
N LEU A 124 0.41 -2.33 16.61
CA LEU A 124 1.19 -2.32 15.37
C LEU A 124 1.49 -3.75 14.90
N SER A 125 1.84 -4.66 15.83
CA SER A 125 2.02 -6.09 15.52
C SER A 125 0.78 -6.69 14.88
N ALA A 126 -0.40 -6.49 15.50
CA ALA A 126 -1.66 -7.00 14.97
C ALA A 126 -1.98 -6.45 13.56
N MET A 127 -1.68 -5.16 13.31
CA MET A 127 -1.88 -4.58 11.97
C MET A 127 -0.88 -5.12 10.94
N ILE A 128 0.37 -5.35 11.31
CA ILE A 128 1.37 -5.97 10.44
C ILE A 128 0.96 -7.40 10.09
N GLU A 129 0.61 -8.20 11.10
CA GLU A 129 0.15 -9.58 10.94
C GLU A 129 -1.07 -9.66 10.02
N ALA A 130 -2.12 -8.88 10.29
CA ALA A 130 -3.31 -8.85 9.45
C ALA A 130 -3.01 -8.44 8.00
N SER A 131 -2.12 -7.48 7.79
CA SER A 131 -1.71 -7.06 6.44
C SER A 131 -0.98 -8.17 5.70
N GLN A 132 -0.04 -8.85 6.37
CA GLN A 132 0.71 -9.96 5.79
C GLN A 132 -0.17 -11.20 5.53
N GLU A 133 -1.10 -11.51 6.43
CA GLU A 133 -2.11 -12.58 6.24
C GLU A 133 -3.02 -12.30 5.04
N ALA A 134 -3.34 -11.03 4.78
CA ALA A 134 -4.06 -10.60 3.58
C ALA A 134 -3.21 -10.62 2.31
N GLY A 135 -1.91 -10.97 2.40
CA GLY A 135 -0.98 -11.02 1.26
C GLY A 135 -0.29 -9.70 0.94
N ALA A 136 -0.55 -8.63 1.71
CA ALA A 136 0.09 -7.34 1.52
C ALA A 136 1.51 -7.31 2.12
N ARG A 137 2.40 -6.57 1.48
CA ARG A 137 3.69 -6.19 2.08
C ARG A 137 3.51 -4.92 2.90
N VAL A 138 4.26 -4.81 3.98
CA VAL A 138 4.15 -3.68 4.88
C VAL A 138 5.37 -2.76 4.75
N LEU A 139 5.11 -1.46 4.63
CA LEU A 139 6.07 -0.40 4.89
C LEU A 139 5.70 0.25 6.22
N LEU A 140 6.48 -0.03 7.26
CA LEU A 140 6.31 0.60 8.56
C LEU A 140 6.99 1.97 8.56
N VAL A 141 6.28 2.99 9.03
CA VAL A 141 6.79 4.37 9.06
C VAL A 141 7.09 4.76 10.51
N GLY A 142 8.38 4.85 10.82
CA GLY A 142 8.88 5.14 12.15
C GLY A 142 8.63 6.58 12.59
N MET A 143 8.29 6.73 13.86
CA MET A 143 8.03 8.00 14.52
C MET A 143 8.92 8.19 15.73
N GLN A 144 9.15 9.45 16.09
CA GLN A 144 9.78 9.85 17.34
C GLN A 144 8.89 10.87 18.05
N ILE A 145 9.00 10.93 19.36
CA ILE A 145 8.28 11.92 20.18
C ILE A 145 9.27 12.90 20.82
N PRO A 146 8.80 14.12 21.18
CA PRO A 146 9.67 15.13 21.75
C PRO A 146 10.36 14.66 23.03
N PRO A 147 11.61 15.14 23.32
CA PRO A 147 12.41 14.65 24.43
C PRO A 147 11.87 15.01 25.81
N ASN A 148 10.93 15.96 25.90
CA ASN A 148 10.24 16.34 27.16
C ASN A 148 9.35 15.24 27.74
N TYR A 149 9.07 14.14 27.00
CA TYR A 149 8.41 12.96 27.53
C TYR A 149 9.33 12.06 28.38
N GLY A 150 10.60 12.42 28.48
CA GLY A 150 11.62 11.74 29.28
C GLY A 150 12.41 10.69 28.50
N PRO A 151 13.69 10.54 28.81
CA PRO A 151 14.63 9.77 27.97
C PRO A 151 14.31 8.28 27.88
N GLN A 152 13.70 7.70 28.90
CA GLN A 152 13.33 6.29 28.89
C GLN A 152 12.15 6.04 27.96
N TYR A 153 11.12 6.88 28.03
CA TYR A 153 9.91 6.72 27.23
C TYR A 153 10.22 7.01 25.74
N THR A 154 10.92 8.11 25.44
CA THR A 154 11.28 8.45 24.06
C THR A 154 12.12 7.39 23.40
N ARG A 155 13.08 6.78 24.13
CA ARG A 155 13.87 5.67 23.61
C ARG A 155 13.01 4.44 23.34
N LEU A 156 12.22 3.98 24.31
CA LEU A 156 11.35 2.81 24.17
C LEU A 156 10.34 2.99 23.04
N PHE A 157 9.84 4.21 22.84
CA PHE A 157 8.94 4.52 21.74
C PHE A 157 9.66 4.44 20.38
N ALA A 158 10.83 5.04 20.23
CA ALA A 158 11.56 5.01 18.98
C ALA A 158 12.06 3.61 18.61
N GLU A 159 12.40 2.78 19.61
CA GLU A 159 12.86 1.40 19.41
C GLU A 159 11.74 0.44 18.92
N LEU A 160 10.46 0.81 19.07
CA LEU A 160 9.33 -0.02 18.61
C LEU A 160 9.39 -0.35 17.12
N TYR A 161 9.67 0.65 16.29
CA TYR A 161 9.59 0.50 14.84
C TYR A 161 10.68 -0.40 14.26
N PRO A 162 11.97 -0.23 14.59
CA PRO A 162 13.00 -1.16 14.15
C PRO A 162 12.81 -2.56 14.73
N GLU A 163 12.40 -2.70 16.00
CA GLU A 163 12.10 -4.02 16.60
C GLU A 163 11.00 -4.75 15.83
N LEU A 164 9.92 -4.06 15.48
CA LEU A 164 8.82 -4.64 14.71
C LEU A 164 9.23 -4.95 13.28
N SER A 165 9.99 -4.06 12.63
CA SER A 165 10.50 -4.27 11.30
C SER A 165 11.36 -5.53 11.22
N ASP A 166 12.30 -5.70 12.16
CA ASP A 166 13.17 -6.89 12.24
C ASP A 166 12.35 -8.16 12.53
N ARG A 167 11.35 -8.07 13.41
CA ARG A 167 10.53 -9.21 13.81
C ARG A 167 9.65 -9.75 12.69
N TYR A 168 9.09 -8.87 11.87
CA TYR A 168 8.11 -9.21 10.85
C TYR A 168 8.67 -9.13 9.42
N ASP A 169 9.96 -8.87 9.27
CA ASP A 169 10.63 -8.71 7.97
C ASP A 169 9.90 -7.67 7.07
N THR A 170 9.60 -6.49 7.66
CA THR A 170 8.95 -5.41 6.94
C THR A 170 9.95 -4.34 6.49
N ALA A 171 9.62 -3.61 5.44
CA ALA A 171 10.35 -2.40 5.12
C ALA A 171 10.10 -1.33 6.19
N LEU A 172 11.10 -0.48 6.46
CA LEU A 172 11.04 0.55 7.49
C LEU A 172 11.51 1.90 6.95
N VAL A 173 10.71 2.94 7.15
CA VAL A 173 11.17 4.32 7.19
C VAL A 173 11.65 4.61 8.60
N PRO A 174 12.94 4.84 8.85
CA PRO A 174 13.45 4.94 10.23
C PRO A 174 12.85 6.10 11.02
N PHE A 175 12.64 7.24 10.37
CA PHE A 175 12.00 8.41 10.95
C PHE A 175 11.30 9.26 9.89
N PHE A 176 9.98 9.39 9.99
CA PHE A 176 9.17 10.05 8.98
C PHE A 176 9.47 11.55 8.85
N LEU A 177 9.75 12.24 9.98
CA LEU A 177 10.03 13.68 10.03
C LEU A 177 11.54 14.00 9.95
N ASP A 178 12.36 13.09 9.44
CA ASP A 178 13.79 13.35 9.29
C ASP A 178 14.05 14.53 8.36
N GLY A 179 14.95 15.45 8.80
CA GLY A 179 15.21 16.68 8.08
C GLY A 179 14.09 17.75 8.13
N ILE A 180 12.97 17.47 8.84
CA ILE A 180 11.80 18.35 8.92
C ILE A 180 11.62 18.93 10.33
N TYR A 181 11.58 18.07 11.36
CA TYR A 181 11.14 18.40 12.70
C TYR A 181 11.93 19.52 13.40
N ASN A 182 13.15 19.79 12.96
CA ASN A 182 14.06 20.82 13.51
C ASN A 182 14.16 22.07 12.63
N GLN A 183 13.26 22.23 11.65
CA GLN A 183 13.24 23.37 10.75
C GLN A 183 11.93 24.14 10.93
N ASP A 184 12.02 25.39 11.44
CA ASP A 184 10.84 26.22 11.76
C ASP A 184 9.92 26.45 10.56
N SER A 185 10.44 26.58 9.33
CA SER A 185 9.65 26.77 8.13
C SER A 185 8.91 25.49 7.68
N MET A 186 9.35 24.31 8.13
CA MET A 186 8.76 23.04 7.76
C MET A 186 7.74 22.50 8.77
N MET A 187 7.62 23.14 9.93
CA MET A 187 6.64 22.79 10.97
C MET A 187 5.61 23.90 11.15
N GLN A 188 4.35 23.50 11.35
CA GLN A 188 3.27 24.43 11.69
C GLN A 188 3.50 24.99 13.11
N GLY A 189 2.77 26.03 13.45
CA GLY A 189 2.94 26.72 14.74
C GLY A 189 2.66 25.88 15.99
N ASP A 190 2.12 24.68 15.83
CA ASP A 190 1.93 23.70 16.91
C ASP A 190 3.19 22.85 17.19
N GLY A 191 4.20 22.89 16.31
CA GLY A 191 5.43 22.12 16.43
C GLY A 191 5.25 20.60 16.26
N ILE A 192 4.09 20.15 15.76
CA ILE A 192 3.74 18.74 15.57
C ILE A 192 3.53 18.42 14.09
N HIS A 193 2.79 19.27 13.38
CA HIS A 193 2.40 19.02 12.01
C HIS A 193 3.35 19.70 11.01
N PRO A 194 3.78 19.00 9.95
CA PRO A 194 4.54 19.59 8.86
C PRO A 194 3.72 20.62 8.06
N THR A 195 4.39 21.63 7.52
CA THR A 195 3.81 22.60 6.59
C THR A 195 3.66 22.02 5.18
N GLY A 196 3.05 22.81 4.27
CA GLY A 196 3.01 22.48 2.83
C GLY A 196 4.43 22.36 2.21
N GLU A 197 5.39 23.17 2.69
CA GLU A 197 6.78 23.13 2.22
C GLU A 197 7.49 21.81 2.58
N ALA A 198 7.09 21.17 3.67
CA ALA A 198 7.66 19.90 4.13
C ALA A 198 7.15 18.67 3.36
N GLN A 199 6.03 18.76 2.67
CA GLN A 199 5.38 17.60 2.06
C GLN A 199 6.25 16.86 1.01
N PRO A 200 7.03 17.56 0.16
CA PRO A 200 7.98 16.88 -0.71
C PRO A 200 9.05 16.10 0.07
N GLN A 201 9.54 16.64 1.19
CA GLN A 201 10.54 15.95 2.01
C GLN A 201 9.96 14.70 2.70
N LEU A 202 8.70 14.74 3.16
CA LEU A 202 8.02 13.55 3.66
C LEU A 202 7.99 12.43 2.61
N LEU A 203 7.69 12.77 1.36
CA LEU A 203 7.75 11.81 0.27
C LEU A 203 9.17 11.29 0.03
N GLU A 204 10.19 12.15 0.07
CA GLU A 204 11.59 11.71 -0.08
C GLU A 204 12.04 10.80 1.07
N ASN A 205 11.52 10.98 2.28
CA ASN A 205 11.80 10.08 3.41
C ASN A 205 11.14 8.70 3.22
N VAL A 206 9.99 8.63 2.58
CA VAL A 206 9.25 7.37 2.31
C VAL A 206 9.79 6.65 1.07
N TRP A 207 10.10 7.38 0.01
CA TRP A 207 10.35 6.85 -1.33
C TRP A 207 11.46 5.79 -1.41
N PRO A 208 12.65 5.97 -0.80
CA PRO A 208 13.73 4.98 -0.87
C PRO A 208 13.35 3.60 -0.30
N HIS A 209 12.42 3.59 0.66
CA HIS A 209 11.95 2.38 1.34
C HIS A 209 10.72 1.75 0.65
N LEU A 210 9.90 2.55 -0.03
CA LEU A 210 8.74 2.09 -0.79
C LEU A 210 9.15 1.50 -2.15
N ARG A 211 10.09 2.14 -2.85
CA ARG A 211 10.47 1.77 -4.21
C ARG A 211 10.87 0.30 -4.36
N PRO A 212 11.67 -0.33 -3.48
CA PRO A 212 11.98 -1.76 -3.60
C PRO A 212 10.74 -2.65 -3.51
N LEU A 213 9.72 -2.24 -2.74
CA LEU A 213 8.45 -2.97 -2.66
C LEU A 213 7.66 -2.89 -3.96
N LEU A 214 7.67 -1.76 -4.64
CA LEU A 214 7.04 -1.60 -5.96
C LEU A 214 7.70 -2.50 -7.01
N GLU A 215 9.02 -2.51 -7.06
CA GLU A 215 9.83 -3.30 -8.01
C GLU A 215 9.62 -4.82 -7.83
N GLN A 216 9.46 -5.30 -6.61
CA GLN A 216 9.18 -6.71 -6.34
C GLN A 216 7.80 -7.17 -6.88
N ASN A 217 6.81 -6.29 -6.99
CA ASN A 217 5.52 -6.62 -7.61
C ASN A 217 5.65 -6.79 -9.12
N LEU A 218 6.43 -5.94 -9.77
CA LEU A 218 6.68 -6.07 -11.19
C LEU A 218 7.31 -7.42 -11.55
N ALA A 219 8.23 -7.90 -10.70
CA ALA A 219 8.87 -9.20 -10.90
C ALA A 219 7.91 -10.40 -10.75
N LYS A 220 6.84 -10.27 -9.95
CA LYS A 220 5.82 -11.33 -9.76
C LYS A 220 4.79 -11.37 -10.90
N GLY A 221 4.60 -10.27 -11.61
CA GLY A 221 3.64 -10.14 -12.71
C GLY A 221 4.22 -10.45 -14.11
N GLN A 222 5.51 -10.74 -14.22
CA GLN A 222 6.12 -11.17 -15.49
C GLN A 222 6.01 -12.70 -15.61
N PRO A 223 5.38 -13.23 -16.68
CA PRO A 223 5.22 -14.67 -16.93
C PRO A 223 6.54 -15.36 -17.22
#